data_d23452dfccede4e3be93b3eacee56131
#
_entry.id   d23452dfccede4e3be93b3eacee56131
#
_cell.length_a   1.000
_cell.length_b   1.000
_cell.length_c   1.000
_cell.angle_alpha   90.00
_cell.angle_beta   90.00
_cell.angle_gamma   90.00
#
_symmetry.space_group_name_H-M   'P 1'
#
loop_
_entity.id
_entity.type
_entity.pdbx_description
1 polymer ?
#
loop_
_entity_poly.entity_id
_entity_poly.type
_entity_poly.pdbx_seq_one_letter_code
_entity_poly.pdbx_strand_id
1 'polypeptide(L)'
;MKRRYSWAAALALLTVAGCDSAPGAKPEPTSTPATSVSASVARVCAKPAAGPASAPKGAVTVDPAVPGDLAEKTKSSPPRTTFWLRPGTHRLEADRYAQVIPKDGDRYVGAPGAVLDGRKVNQYAFGGPARDVSVRYLTVQNFVAPHDEGVVNHDSADGWVIEHTTIQHNSGAGLMAGARQQVRANCLRGNGQYGINAYKSGRISGLVVEGNEITGNNTGDWERKQPGCGCTGGIKFWAVDGADVRGNWVHSNRGTGLWADTNNNDFLIEDNVLEDNDGAALIYETSYNAVIRGNTIRGNNKVEGRRYADRGDSFPLATVYLSESGGEPRVHARTDKIEVYRNVLENNWSGITLWENADRFCNSPANTSSGDCTLLVKKTAGCTRPGITKAPLYADCRWKTQRVEIHDNRFVLDKAAVGCTTLCDRMAVLANYGTYPDWSPYQGDGVADAITLKQGNRWYHNEYAGPWTFVVHDPSRTLDAGQWRSAPYRQDAGSTFRAREGG
;
A
#
# COMPACT_ATOMS: atom_id res chain seq x y z
N MET A 1 52.94 -16.18 -32.83
CA MET A 1 53.25 -15.40 -34.05
C MET A 1 52.65 -14.01 -33.91
N LYS A 2 53.54 -13.01 -33.97
CA LYS A 2 53.24 -11.58 -33.84
C LYS A 2 52.60 -11.07 -35.15
N ARG A 3 51.65 -10.13 -35.06
CA ARG A 3 51.59 -8.98 -35.95
C ARG A 3 50.88 -7.80 -35.27
N ARG A 4 51.69 -6.79 -34.97
CA ARG A 4 51.29 -5.40 -34.67
C ARG A 4 51.01 -4.67 -35.99
N TYR A 5 50.02 -3.76 -35.98
CA TYR A 5 50.02 -2.59 -36.84
C TYR A 5 49.63 -1.35 -36.04
N SER A 6 50.61 -0.47 -35.91
CA SER A 6 50.46 0.94 -35.49
C SER A 6 50.23 1.76 -36.77
N TRP A 7 49.38 2.77 -36.72
CA TRP A 7 49.55 3.99 -37.54
C TRP A 7 49.15 5.21 -36.71
N ALA A 8 50.03 6.23 -36.84
CA ALA A 8 50.03 7.48 -36.07
C ALA A 8 49.48 8.65 -36.92
N ALA A 9 48.96 9.61 -36.23
CA ALA A 9 49.01 11.08 -36.37
C ALA A 9 48.54 11.77 -37.68
N ALA A 10 47.67 12.75 -37.51
CA ALA A 10 47.88 14.10 -38.05
C ALA A 10 47.07 15.14 -37.25
N LEU A 11 47.76 16.08 -36.68
CA LEU A 11 47.29 17.33 -36.04
C LEU A 11 46.92 18.32 -37.16
N ALA A 12 45.81 19.02 -36.99
CA ALA A 12 45.59 20.31 -37.69
C ALA A 12 44.93 21.27 -36.68
N LEU A 13 45.71 22.26 -36.26
CA LEU A 13 45.23 23.46 -35.57
C LEU A 13 44.57 24.39 -36.59
N LEU A 14 43.39 24.88 -36.24
CA LEU A 14 42.85 26.13 -36.82
C LEU A 14 42.22 26.93 -35.66
N THR A 15 42.90 28.02 -35.34
CA THR A 15 42.41 29.11 -34.47
C THR A 15 41.45 29.98 -35.25
N VAL A 16 40.24 30.18 -34.72
CA VAL A 16 39.42 31.35 -35.05
C VAL A 16 38.83 31.89 -33.74
N ALA A 17 39.20 33.11 -33.44
CA ALA A 17 38.61 33.90 -32.38
C ALA A 17 37.23 34.41 -32.81
N GLY A 18 36.21 34.22 -31.98
CA GLY A 18 34.90 34.83 -32.12
C GLY A 18 34.32 35.00 -30.73
N CYS A 19 34.28 36.24 -30.25
CA CYS A 19 33.52 36.62 -29.08
C CYS A 19 32.02 36.53 -29.41
N ASP A 20 31.28 35.68 -28.69
CA ASP A 20 29.83 35.79 -28.62
C ASP A 20 29.36 35.53 -27.18
N SER A 21 28.54 36.44 -26.75
CA SER A 21 28.00 36.59 -25.38
C SER A 21 27.11 35.41 -25.05
N ALA A 22 27.36 34.73 -23.94
CA ALA A 22 26.48 33.72 -23.37
C ALA A 22 25.15 34.35 -22.89
N PRO A 23 23.99 33.77 -23.21
CA PRO A 23 22.72 34.18 -22.60
C PRO A 23 22.71 33.77 -21.16
N GLY A 24 22.31 34.68 -20.26
CA GLY A 24 22.25 34.49 -18.84
C GLY A 24 21.43 33.26 -18.43
N ALA A 25 22.05 32.44 -17.60
CA ALA A 25 21.38 31.35 -16.91
C ALA A 25 20.21 31.90 -16.08
N LYS A 26 19.00 31.42 -16.33
CA LYS A 26 17.86 31.66 -15.43
C LYS A 26 18.19 31.07 -14.06
N PRO A 27 17.90 31.80 -12.96
CA PRO A 27 18.09 31.22 -11.64
C PRO A 27 17.15 30.02 -11.47
N GLU A 28 17.72 28.87 -11.06
CA GLU A 28 16.96 27.73 -10.55
C GLU A 28 16.05 28.21 -9.41
N PRO A 29 14.81 27.71 -9.34
CA PRO A 29 13.93 28.04 -8.22
C PRO A 29 14.54 27.47 -6.94
N THR A 30 14.93 28.35 -6.03
CA THR A 30 15.31 28.00 -4.66
C THR A 30 14.16 27.20 -4.03
N SER A 31 14.43 25.93 -3.75
CA SER A 31 13.53 25.07 -3.00
C SER A 31 13.36 25.65 -1.60
N THR A 32 12.19 26.19 -1.32
CA THR A 32 11.78 26.56 0.04
C THR A 32 11.75 25.30 0.89
N PRO A 33 12.34 25.30 2.11
CA PRO A 33 12.24 24.15 3.00
C PRO A 33 10.78 23.79 3.21
N ALA A 34 10.43 22.52 3.07
CA ALA A 34 9.09 22.02 3.34
C ALA A 34 8.75 22.31 4.81
N THR A 35 7.97 23.35 5.04
CA THR A 35 7.32 23.60 6.32
C THR A 35 6.46 22.38 6.59
N SER A 36 6.61 21.75 7.76
CA SER A 36 5.79 20.65 8.22
C SER A 36 4.34 21.09 8.33
N VAL A 37 3.60 21.03 7.24
CA VAL A 37 2.15 21.12 7.27
C VAL A 37 1.70 19.74 7.77
N SER A 38 1.41 19.65 9.07
CA SER A 38 0.65 18.52 9.60
C SER A 38 -0.66 18.51 8.84
N ALA A 39 -0.80 17.57 7.90
CA ALA A 39 -2.05 17.37 7.19
C ALA A 39 -3.14 17.12 8.24
N SER A 40 -4.08 18.04 8.37
CA SER A 40 -5.23 17.85 9.25
C SER A 40 -6.18 16.88 8.56
N VAL A 41 -6.02 15.60 8.84
CA VAL A 41 -6.96 14.57 8.34
C VAL A 41 -8.30 14.69 9.05
N ALA A 42 -9.37 14.45 8.30
CA ALA A 42 -10.71 14.48 8.84
C ALA A 42 -10.90 13.32 9.85
N ARG A 43 -11.33 13.67 11.08
CA ARG A 43 -11.69 12.68 12.11
C ARG A 43 -13.13 12.21 11.90
N VAL A 44 -13.31 11.39 10.88
CA VAL A 44 -14.62 10.95 10.39
C VAL A 44 -15.33 10.06 11.40
N CYS A 45 -14.59 9.22 12.14
CA CYS A 45 -15.15 8.31 13.14
C CYS A 45 -15.67 9.02 14.39
N ALA A 46 -15.06 10.17 14.72
CA ALA A 46 -15.49 10.96 15.88
C ALA A 46 -16.79 11.73 15.61
N LYS A 47 -17.02 12.14 14.38
CA LYS A 47 -18.22 12.89 13.97
C LYS A 47 -18.72 12.39 12.62
N PRO A 48 -19.43 11.26 12.57
CA PRO A 48 -20.03 10.76 11.33
C PRO A 48 -20.94 11.82 10.69
N ALA A 49 -20.89 11.93 9.38
CA ALA A 49 -21.79 12.81 8.66
C ALA A 49 -23.23 12.29 8.78
N ALA A 50 -24.16 13.21 8.99
CA ALA A 50 -25.58 12.87 9.05
C ALA A 50 -26.21 12.94 7.65
N GLY A 51 -27.04 11.94 7.32
CA GLY A 51 -27.81 11.93 6.11
C GLY A 51 -29.06 12.86 6.18
N PRO A 52 -29.87 12.87 5.13
CA PRO A 52 -31.08 13.70 5.07
C PRO A 52 -32.10 13.27 6.13
N ALA A 53 -32.63 14.24 6.87
CA ALA A 53 -33.63 13.99 7.93
C ALA A 53 -35.00 13.57 7.37
N SER A 54 -35.26 13.80 6.08
CA SER A 54 -36.47 13.40 5.37
C SER A 54 -36.15 12.64 4.09
N ALA A 55 -37.05 11.80 3.63
CA ALA A 55 -36.86 11.00 2.43
C ALA A 55 -36.63 11.89 1.21
N PRO A 56 -35.58 11.62 0.40
CA PRO A 56 -35.43 12.26 -0.90
C PRO A 56 -36.67 12.03 -1.77
N LYS A 57 -36.96 12.98 -2.66
CA LYS A 57 -38.13 12.87 -3.57
C LYS A 57 -38.05 11.56 -4.36
N GLY A 58 -39.15 10.79 -4.34
CA GLY A 58 -39.27 9.51 -5.04
C GLY A 58 -38.53 8.33 -4.38
N ALA A 59 -37.94 8.52 -3.20
CA ALA A 59 -37.30 7.42 -2.50
C ALA A 59 -38.34 6.45 -1.88
N VAL A 60 -38.03 5.18 -1.92
CA VAL A 60 -38.73 4.13 -1.17
C VAL A 60 -38.27 4.21 0.29
N THR A 61 -39.21 4.44 1.18
CA THR A 61 -38.95 4.51 2.63
C THR A 61 -38.84 3.12 3.21
N VAL A 62 -37.75 2.87 4.00
CA VAL A 62 -37.51 1.61 4.69
C VAL A 62 -37.79 1.78 6.18
N ASP A 63 -38.56 0.88 6.76
CA ASP A 63 -39.00 0.93 8.16
C ASP A 63 -38.14 0.03 9.06
N PRO A 64 -37.45 0.57 10.08
CA PRO A 64 -36.65 -0.23 10.98
C PRO A 64 -37.47 -1.18 11.87
N ALA A 65 -38.77 -0.93 12.03
CA ALA A 65 -39.64 -1.79 12.84
C ALA A 65 -39.95 -3.14 12.15
N VAL A 66 -39.73 -3.26 10.85
CA VAL A 66 -40.02 -4.46 10.06
C VAL A 66 -38.70 -5.18 9.71
N PRO A 67 -38.38 -6.32 10.32
CA PRO A 67 -37.23 -7.12 9.91
C PRO A 67 -37.34 -7.54 8.45
N GLY A 68 -36.24 -7.47 7.70
CA GLY A 68 -36.20 -7.82 6.28
C GLY A 68 -36.72 -6.74 5.30
N ASP A 69 -37.34 -5.67 5.79
CA ASP A 69 -38.01 -4.65 4.94
C ASP A 69 -37.04 -4.06 3.87
N LEU A 70 -35.79 -3.82 4.21
CA LEU A 70 -34.79 -3.34 3.25
C LEU A 70 -34.56 -4.34 2.10
N ALA A 71 -34.38 -5.61 2.42
CA ALA A 71 -34.13 -6.65 1.43
C ALA A 71 -35.35 -6.88 0.53
N GLU A 72 -36.58 -6.95 1.11
CA GLU A 72 -37.81 -7.15 0.36
C GLU A 72 -38.13 -5.96 -0.54
N LYS A 73 -37.97 -4.73 -0.07
CA LYS A 73 -38.15 -3.53 -0.89
C LYS A 73 -37.13 -3.45 -2.02
N THR A 74 -35.86 -3.81 -1.75
CA THR A 74 -34.86 -3.90 -2.80
C THR A 74 -35.22 -4.92 -3.85
N LYS A 75 -35.68 -6.11 -3.44
CA LYS A 75 -36.10 -7.18 -4.35
C LYS A 75 -37.31 -6.77 -5.22
N SER A 76 -38.30 -6.11 -4.65
CA SER A 76 -39.56 -5.74 -5.33
C SER A 76 -39.47 -4.45 -6.16
N SER A 77 -38.47 -3.58 -5.94
CA SER A 77 -38.32 -2.33 -6.67
C SER A 77 -37.57 -2.49 -7.99
N PRO A 78 -37.73 -1.61 -8.98
CA PRO A 78 -36.94 -1.62 -10.20
C PRO A 78 -35.49 -1.18 -9.94
N PRO A 79 -34.52 -1.46 -10.85
CA PRO A 79 -33.16 -0.91 -10.79
C PRO A 79 -33.15 0.62 -10.70
N ARG A 80 -32.07 1.18 -10.18
CA ARG A 80 -31.86 2.63 -9.94
C ARG A 80 -32.81 3.24 -8.91
N THR A 81 -33.43 2.42 -8.06
CA THR A 81 -34.26 2.88 -6.95
C THR A 81 -33.42 3.53 -5.86
N THR A 82 -33.95 4.59 -5.27
CA THR A 82 -33.38 5.19 -4.06
C THR A 82 -34.16 4.68 -2.85
N PHE A 83 -33.46 4.06 -1.90
CA PHE A 83 -34.01 3.61 -0.62
C PHE A 83 -33.58 4.58 0.47
N TRP A 84 -34.53 5.11 1.22
CA TRP A 84 -34.25 5.95 2.38
C TRP A 84 -34.57 5.19 3.64
N LEU A 85 -33.52 4.90 4.42
CA LEU A 85 -33.62 4.17 5.67
C LEU A 85 -33.98 5.16 6.79
N ARG A 86 -35.14 5.00 7.41
CA ARG A 86 -35.60 5.81 8.55
C ARG A 86 -34.60 5.73 9.72
N PRO A 87 -34.62 6.71 10.64
CA PRO A 87 -33.86 6.60 11.89
C PRO A 87 -34.21 5.32 12.65
N GLY A 88 -33.18 4.64 13.19
CA GLY A 88 -33.38 3.42 13.96
C GLY A 88 -32.54 2.24 13.45
N THR A 89 -32.75 1.08 14.07
CA THR A 89 -31.98 -0.14 13.78
C THR A 89 -32.74 -1.06 12.83
N HIS A 90 -32.29 -1.09 11.60
CA HIS A 90 -32.77 -2.00 10.56
C HIS A 90 -32.12 -3.37 10.74
N ARG A 91 -32.87 -4.43 10.56
CA ARG A 91 -32.43 -5.82 10.65
C ARG A 91 -32.84 -6.58 9.41
N LEU A 92 -32.00 -7.51 8.98
CA LEU A 92 -32.37 -8.50 7.99
C LEU A 92 -33.13 -9.65 8.66
N GLU A 93 -33.67 -10.58 7.88
CA GLU A 93 -34.21 -11.82 8.40
C GLU A 93 -33.16 -12.58 9.25
N ALA A 94 -33.62 -13.39 10.21
CA ALA A 94 -32.74 -14.12 11.14
C ALA A 94 -32.13 -15.37 10.49
N ASP A 95 -31.61 -15.19 9.28
CA ASP A 95 -30.92 -16.22 8.50
C ASP A 95 -29.48 -15.80 8.25
N ARG A 96 -28.55 -16.75 8.33
CA ARG A 96 -27.11 -16.50 8.15
C ARG A 96 -26.79 -15.82 6.80
N TYR A 97 -27.49 -16.22 5.76
CA TYR A 97 -27.25 -15.77 4.37
C TYR A 97 -28.19 -14.66 3.93
N ALA A 98 -29.13 -14.23 4.81
CA ALA A 98 -29.95 -13.07 4.49
C ALA A 98 -29.08 -11.83 4.33
N GLN A 99 -29.22 -11.17 3.18
CA GLN A 99 -28.48 -9.97 2.79
C GLN A 99 -29.30 -9.12 1.84
N VAL A 100 -28.92 -7.88 1.66
CA VAL A 100 -29.47 -7.03 0.61
C VAL A 100 -28.78 -7.36 -0.70
N ILE A 101 -29.57 -7.69 -1.74
CA ILE A 101 -29.07 -7.90 -3.11
C ILE A 101 -29.50 -6.71 -3.97
N PRO A 102 -28.66 -5.69 -4.14
CA PRO A 102 -28.96 -4.51 -4.96
C PRO A 102 -29.20 -4.86 -6.43
N LYS A 103 -29.82 -3.93 -7.12
CA LYS A 103 -29.89 -3.88 -8.58
C LYS A 103 -29.02 -2.73 -9.09
N ASP A 104 -28.64 -2.77 -10.36
CA ASP A 104 -27.78 -1.76 -10.97
C ASP A 104 -28.28 -0.34 -10.71
N GLY A 105 -27.38 0.49 -10.16
CA GLY A 105 -27.63 1.89 -9.88
C GLY A 105 -28.50 2.18 -8.66
N ASP A 106 -28.81 1.17 -7.82
CA ASP A 106 -29.54 1.38 -6.56
C ASP A 106 -28.77 2.27 -5.59
N ARG A 107 -29.52 3.06 -4.82
CA ARG A 107 -28.97 4.02 -3.86
C ARG A 107 -29.59 3.80 -2.49
N TYR A 108 -28.76 3.58 -1.49
CA TYR A 108 -29.13 3.41 -0.10
C TYR A 108 -28.69 4.63 0.70
N VAL A 109 -29.64 5.35 1.27
CA VAL A 109 -29.39 6.60 1.99
C VAL A 109 -29.93 6.50 3.39
N GLY A 110 -29.06 6.53 4.40
CA GLY A 110 -29.46 6.51 5.80
C GLY A 110 -29.94 7.88 6.27
N ALA A 111 -31.02 7.93 7.04
CA ALA A 111 -31.37 9.08 7.86
C ALA A 111 -30.37 9.23 9.03
N PRO A 112 -30.36 10.38 9.75
CA PRO A 112 -29.57 10.47 10.97
C PRO A 112 -29.92 9.36 11.96
N GLY A 113 -28.91 8.56 12.36
CA GLY A 113 -29.09 7.43 13.27
C GLY A 113 -29.62 6.14 12.63
N ALA A 114 -29.63 6.02 11.30
CA ALA A 114 -29.96 4.77 10.63
C ALA A 114 -28.80 3.76 10.76
N VAL A 115 -29.12 2.57 11.24
CA VAL A 115 -28.16 1.48 11.49
C VAL A 115 -28.68 0.21 10.82
N LEU A 116 -27.84 -0.47 10.04
CA LEU A 116 -28.08 -1.83 9.56
C LEU A 116 -27.26 -2.78 10.42
N ASP A 117 -27.94 -3.63 11.21
CA ASP A 117 -27.33 -4.47 12.23
C ASP A 117 -27.51 -5.94 11.92
N GLY A 118 -26.40 -6.65 11.72
CA GLY A 118 -26.36 -8.08 11.44
C GLY A 118 -26.58 -8.98 12.66
N ARG A 119 -26.68 -8.42 13.86
CA ARG A 119 -26.97 -9.13 15.15
C ARG A 119 -25.99 -10.27 15.46
N LYS A 120 -24.83 -10.32 14.83
CA LYS A 120 -23.91 -11.47 14.86
C LYS A 120 -24.56 -12.77 14.34
N VAL A 121 -25.50 -12.63 13.40
CA VAL A 121 -26.19 -13.73 12.71
C VAL A 121 -25.91 -13.69 11.22
N ASN A 122 -26.19 -12.55 10.57
CA ASN A 122 -26.02 -12.40 9.13
C ASN A 122 -24.56 -12.26 8.75
N GLN A 123 -24.12 -12.90 7.66
CA GLN A 123 -22.74 -12.80 7.18
C GLN A 123 -22.49 -11.47 6.47
N TYR A 124 -23.40 -11.05 5.59
CA TYR A 124 -23.20 -9.90 4.71
C TYR A 124 -24.35 -8.91 4.84
N ALA A 125 -24.02 -7.63 4.70
CA ALA A 125 -25.03 -6.57 4.62
C ALA A 125 -25.50 -6.38 3.18
N PHE A 126 -24.54 -6.25 2.25
CA PHE A 126 -24.78 -6.02 0.83
C PHE A 126 -23.89 -6.93 -0.01
N GLY A 127 -24.49 -7.68 -0.93
CA GLY A 127 -23.80 -8.55 -1.89
C GLY A 127 -24.46 -8.56 -3.25
N GLY A 128 -23.97 -9.43 -4.15
CA GLY A 128 -24.47 -9.58 -5.50
C GLY A 128 -23.69 -8.78 -6.55
N PRO A 129 -23.93 -9.05 -7.85
CA PRO A 129 -23.10 -8.56 -8.94
C PRO A 129 -23.51 -7.17 -9.45
N ALA A 130 -24.47 -6.49 -8.81
CA ALA A 130 -25.01 -5.22 -9.25
C ALA A 130 -23.93 -4.13 -9.33
N ARG A 131 -23.97 -3.33 -10.39
CA ARG A 131 -23.01 -2.26 -10.66
C ARG A 131 -23.56 -0.89 -10.26
N ASP A 132 -22.64 0.04 -10.02
CA ASP A 132 -22.94 1.46 -9.82
C ASP A 132 -23.91 1.72 -8.64
N VAL A 133 -23.84 0.88 -7.61
CA VAL A 133 -24.60 0.99 -6.37
C VAL A 133 -23.98 2.03 -5.46
N SER A 134 -24.79 2.77 -4.69
CA SER A 134 -24.28 3.66 -3.66
C SER A 134 -24.87 3.39 -2.29
N VAL A 135 -24.01 3.46 -1.25
CA VAL A 135 -24.36 3.38 0.17
C VAL A 135 -23.83 4.60 0.89
N ARG A 136 -24.73 5.37 1.51
CA ARG A 136 -24.37 6.66 2.14
C ARG A 136 -25.06 6.86 3.48
N TYR A 137 -24.36 7.49 4.40
CA TYR A 137 -24.89 7.93 5.71
C TYR A 137 -25.48 6.80 6.56
N LEU A 138 -24.94 5.59 6.45
CA LEU A 138 -25.43 4.42 7.14
C LEU A 138 -24.38 3.90 8.11
N THR A 139 -24.82 3.39 9.27
CA THR A 139 -23.94 2.54 10.10
C THR A 139 -24.23 1.08 9.77
N VAL A 140 -23.19 0.31 9.40
CA VAL A 140 -23.25 -1.13 9.11
C VAL A 140 -22.41 -1.86 10.14
N GLN A 141 -23.02 -2.72 10.94
CA GLN A 141 -22.35 -3.33 12.08
C GLN A 141 -22.84 -4.73 12.43
N ASN A 142 -22.00 -5.45 13.22
CA ASN A 142 -22.33 -6.74 13.84
C ASN A 142 -22.63 -7.87 12.84
N PHE A 143 -22.05 -7.83 11.64
CA PHE A 143 -22.07 -8.92 10.69
C PHE A 143 -20.96 -9.92 10.94
N VAL A 144 -21.14 -11.17 10.50
CA VAL A 144 -20.21 -12.28 10.78
C VAL A 144 -19.61 -12.87 9.51
N ALA A 145 -19.13 -11.99 8.62
CA ALA A 145 -18.41 -12.41 7.42
C ALA A 145 -17.22 -13.32 7.78
N PRO A 146 -16.95 -14.34 6.98
CA PRO A 146 -15.76 -15.17 7.11
C PRO A 146 -14.46 -14.39 6.90
N HIS A 147 -13.35 -15.07 7.13
CA HIS A 147 -12.02 -14.62 6.79
C HIS A 147 -11.90 -14.28 5.31
N ASP A 148 -11.21 -13.18 4.99
CA ASP A 148 -11.02 -12.60 3.66
C ASP A 148 -12.27 -12.08 2.94
N GLU A 149 -13.43 -12.15 3.56
CA GLU A 149 -14.67 -11.69 3.00
C GLU A 149 -15.17 -10.40 3.69
N GLY A 150 -15.73 -9.48 2.92
CA GLY A 150 -16.22 -8.20 3.41
C GLY A 150 -17.73 -8.16 3.53
N VAL A 151 -18.19 -7.29 4.44
CA VAL A 151 -19.62 -7.15 4.78
C VAL A 151 -20.39 -6.31 3.75
N VAL A 152 -19.74 -5.28 3.20
CA VAL A 152 -20.32 -4.39 2.20
C VAL A 152 -19.64 -4.65 0.85
N ASN A 153 -20.43 -4.73 -0.21
CA ASN A 153 -20.00 -5.13 -1.54
C ASN A 153 -19.25 -6.47 -1.54
N HIS A 154 -19.82 -7.46 -0.86
CA HIS A 154 -19.21 -8.77 -0.65
C HIS A 154 -18.62 -9.39 -1.94
N ASP A 155 -19.28 -9.24 -3.06
CA ASP A 155 -18.87 -9.81 -4.35
C ASP A 155 -17.90 -8.93 -5.15
N SER A 156 -17.37 -7.87 -4.58
CA SER A 156 -16.44 -6.92 -5.24
C SER A 156 -17.00 -6.39 -6.57
N ALA A 157 -18.29 -6.09 -6.63
CA ALA A 157 -18.96 -5.57 -7.81
C ALA A 157 -18.47 -4.15 -8.14
N ASP A 158 -18.52 -3.79 -9.43
CA ASP A 158 -17.87 -2.62 -9.98
C ASP A 158 -18.68 -1.33 -9.82
N GLY A 159 -17.99 -0.20 -9.73
CA GLY A 159 -18.59 1.14 -9.76
C GLY A 159 -19.32 1.56 -8.48
N TRP A 160 -19.18 0.82 -7.39
CA TRP A 160 -19.83 1.19 -6.14
C TRP A 160 -19.28 2.49 -5.57
N VAL A 161 -20.17 3.25 -4.92
CA VAL A 161 -19.84 4.48 -4.18
C VAL A 161 -20.22 4.28 -2.71
N ILE A 162 -19.25 4.21 -1.84
CA ILE A 162 -19.45 4.12 -0.39
C ILE A 162 -18.95 5.43 0.22
N GLU A 163 -19.87 6.23 0.74
CA GLU A 163 -19.53 7.56 1.26
C GLU A 163 -20.23 7.85 2.59
N HIS A 164 -19.53 8.56 3.48
CA HIS A 164 -20.08 9.01 4.77
C HIS A 164 -20.73 7.87 5.57
N THR A 165 -20.22 6.69 5.44
CA THR A 165 -20.75 5.46 6.04
C THR A 165 -19.82 4.98 7.14
N THR A 166 -20.40 4.52 8.26
CA THR A 166 -19.64 3.87 9.32
C THR A 166 -19.78 2.34 9.17
N ILE A 167 -18.66 1.64 9.00
CA ILE A 167 -18.61 0.17 8.89
C ILE A 167 -17.78 -0.34 10.06
N GLN A 168 -18.44 -0.97 11.05
CA GLN A 168 -17.79 -1.24 12.33
C GLN A 168 -18.19 -2.58 12.95
N HIS A 169 -17.27 -3.14 13.76
CA HIS A 169 -17.51 -4.29 14.61
C HIS A 169 -18.05 -5.54 13.88
N ASN A 170 -17.60 -5.74 12.63
CA ASN A 170 -17.89 -6.92 11.84
C ASN A 170 -16.78 -7.96 11.99
N SER A 171 -17.06 -9.24 11.77
CA SER A 171 -16.05 -10.31 11.99
C SER A 171 -15.01 -10.41 10.89
N GLY A 172 -15.37 -10.19 9.63
CA GLY A 172 -14.46 -10.18 8.48
C GLY A 172 -13.95 -8.78 8.16
N ALA A 173 -13.72 -8.53 6.89
CA ALA A 173 -13.41 -7.19 6.39
C ALA A 173 -14.64 -6.28 6.45
N GLY A 174 -14.43 -4.98 6.61
CA GLY A 174 -15.52 -4.01 6.56
C GLY A 174 -16.18 -3.99 5.19
N LEU A 175 -15.39 -3.86 4.12
CA LEU A 175 -15.90 -3.89 2.75
C LEU A 175 -14.93 -4.59 1.79
N MET A 176 -15.50 -5.12 0.69
CA MET A 176 -14.74 -5.52 -0.50
C MET A 176 -14.73 -4.38 -1.51
N ALA A 177 -13.64 -4.26 -2.26
CA ALA A 177 -13.54 -3.26 -3.30
C ALA A 177 -13.60 -3.91 -4.70
N GLY A 178 -14.40 -3.30 -5.59
CA GLY A 178 -14.49 -3.62 -7.01
C GLY A 178 -13.78 -2.58 -7.89
N ALA A 179 -13.80 -2.81 -9.21
CA ALA A 179 -13.24 -1.85 -10.16
C ALA A 179 -14.04 -0.53 -10.18
N ARG A 180 -13.36 0.59 -10.38
CA ARG A 180 -13.92 1.95 -10.39
C ARG A 180 -14.72 2.30 -9.12
N GLN A 181 -14.51 1.56 -8.05
CA GLN A 181 -15.18 1.85 -6.78
C GLN A 181 -14.61 3.11 -6.15
N GLN A 182 -15.48 3.85 -5.46
CA GLN A 182 -15.13 5.05 -4.72
C GLN A 182 -15.49 4.85 -3.25
N VAL A 183 -14.48 4.91 -2.40
CA VAL A 183 -14.61 4.77 -0.93
C VAL A 183 -14.18 6.09 -0.32
N ARG A 184 -15.13 6.94 0.08
CA ARG A 184 -14.84 8.32 0.49
C ARG A 184 -15.44 8.71 1.81
N ALA A 185 -14.66 9.40 2.63
CA ALA A 185 -15.12 9.99 3.89
C ALA A 185 -15.88 9.01 4.79
N ASN A 186 -15.42 7.75 4.86
CA ASN A 186 -16.01 6.71 5.70
C ASN A 186 -15.22 6.49 6.99
N CYS A 187 -15.92 5.99 8.01
CA CYS A 187 -15.33 5.43 9.21
C CYS A 187 -15.35 3.90 9.12
N LEU A 188 -14.17 3.29 8.99
CA LEU A 188 -14.02 1.83 8.98
C LEU A 188 -13.25 1.40 10.23
N ARG A 189 -13.97 0.92 11.26
CA ARG A 189 -13.33 0.68 12.57
C ARG A 189 -13.71 -0.64 13.23
N GLY A 190 -12.71 -1.22 13.92
CA GLY A 190 -12.96 -2.37 14.80
C GLY A 190 -13.50 -3.60 14.08
N ASN A 191 -13.22 -3.76 12.78
CA ASN A 191 -13.59 -4.95 12.02
C ASN A 191 -12.62 -6.10 12.33
N GLY A 192 -13.09 -7.33 12.16
CA GLY A 192 -12.36 -8.54 12.55
C GLY A 192 -11.09 -8.78 11.74
N GLN A 193 -11.03 -8.25 10.52
CA GLN A 193 -9.88 -8.34 9.65
C GLN A 193 -9.55 -6.96 9.06
N TYR A 194 -9.64 -6.73 7.76
CA TYR A 194 -9.34 -5.43 7.15
C TYR A 194 -10.48 -4.40 7.34
N GLY A 195 -10.14 -3.12 7.27
CA GLY A 195 -11.14 -2.11 6.96
C GLY A 195 -11.64 -2.28 5.53
N ILE A 196 -10.69 -2.39 4.57
CA ILE A 196 -10.97 -2.59 3.13
C ILE A 196 -10.13 -3.78 2.62
N ASN A 197 -10.77 -4.69 1.88
CA ASN A 197 -10.11 -5.74 1.12
C ASN A 197 -10.39 -5.54 -0.38
N ALA A 198 -9.36 -5.16 -1.14
CA ALA A 198 -9.43 -5.02 -2.58
C ALA A 198 -8.93 -6.31 -3.25
N TYR A 199 -9.84 -7.29 -3.36
CA TYR A 199 -9.59 -8.60 -3.93
C TYR A 199 -10.79 -9.09 -4.73
N LYS A 200 -10.54 -9.62 -5.91
CA LYS A 200 -11.53 -10.37 -6.70
C LYS A 200 -10.83 -11.27 -7.72
N SER A 201 -11.55 -12.20 -8.31
CA SER A 201 -11.05 -12.91 -9.49
C SER A 201 -10.78 -11.94 -10.63
N GLY A 202 -9.58 -11.93 -11.16
CA GLY A 202 -9.10 -10.96 -12.16
C GLY A 202 -8.51 -9.70 -11.52
N ARG A 203 -8.53 -8.59 -12.25
CA ARG A 203 -7.95 -7.32 -11.81
C ARG A 203 -8.99 -6.29 -11.41
N ILE A 204 -8.67 -5.49 -10.42
CA ILE A 204 -9.42 -4.30 -10.03
C ILE A 204 -8.75 -3.10 -10.70
N SER A 205 -9.51 -2.23 -11.34
CA SER A 205 -8.98 -1.02 -11.97
C SER A 205 -9.66 0.25 -11.46
N GLY A 206 -8.90 1.35 -11.35
CA GLY A 206 -9.44 2.68 -11.07
C GLY A 206 -10.12 2.81 -9.70
N LEU A 207 -9.54 2.20 -8.66
CA LEU A 207 -10.03 2.29 -7.28
C LEU A 207 -9.66 3.64 -6.66
N VAL A 208 -10.62 4.31 -6.00
CA VAL A 208 -10.40 5.54 -5.24
C VAL A 208 -10.71 5.32 -3.77
N VAL A 209 -9.73 5.55 -2.90
CA VAL A 209 -9.85 5.51 -1.44
C VAL A 209 -9.43 6.87 -0.89
N GLU A 210 -10.39 7.70 -0.48
CA GLU A 210 -10.14 9.12 -0.20
C GLU A 210 -10.80 9.60 1.09
N GLY A 211 -10.02 10.26 1.95
CA GLY A 211 -10.55 10.95 3.13
C GLY A 211 -11.21 10.03 4.17
N ASN A 212 -10.87 8.75 4.22
CA ASN A 212 -11.42 7.81 5.17
C ASN A 212 -10.61 7.80 6.47
N GLU A 213 -11.27 7.46 7.58
CA GLU A 213 -10.61 7.06 8.82
C GLU A 213 -10.74 5.54 8.98
N ILE A 214 -9.60 4.85 9.05
CA ILE A 214 -9.51 3.39 9.04
C ILE A 214 -8.72 2.97 10.29
N THR A 215 -9.41 2.51 11.33
CA THR A 215 -8.81 2.39 12.65
C THR A 215 -9.24 1.14 13.43
N GLY A 216 -8.31 0.61 14.22
CA GLY A 216 -8.58 -0.48 15.14
C GLY A 216 -9.07 -1.78 14.49
N ASN A 217 -8.80 -1.97 13.19
CA ASN A 217 -9.19 -3.17 12.47
C ASN A 217 -8.23 -4.34 12.75
N ASN A 218 -8.57 -5.51 12.26
CA ASN A 218 -7.97 -6.80 12.56
C ASN A 218 -8.12 -7.18 14.05
N THR A 219 -9.30 -6.95 14.64
CA THR A 219 -9.59 -7.37 16.01
C THR A 219 -9.50 -8.88 16.20
N GLY A 220 -9.62 -9.64 15.10
CA GLY A 220 -9.44 -11.09 15.06
C GLY A 220 -7.99 -11.55 15.23
N ASP A 221 -7.00 -10.66 15.05
CA ASP A 221 -5.55 -10.94 15.16
C ASP A 221 -5.11 -12.14 14.26
N TRP A 222 -5.48 -12.06 12.98
CA TRP A 222 -5.36 -13.19 12.05
C TRP A 222 -3.94 -13.62 11.79
N GLU A 223 -2.98 -12.68 11.71
CA GLU A 223 -1.58 -13.05 11.50
C GLU A 223 -1.03 -13.93 12.64
N ARG A 224 -1.53 -13.76 13.87
CA ARG A 224 -1.18 -14.67 14.97
C ARG A 224 -1.90 -16.00 14.91
N LYS A 225 -3.15 -16.02 14.44
CA LYS A 225 -3.93 -17.25 14.31
C LYS A 225 -3.42 -18.11 13.16
N GLN A 226 -2.97 -17.48 12.10
CA GLN A 226 -2.47 -18.10 10.89
C GLN A 226 -1.19 -17.37 10.43
N PRO A 227 -0.04 -17.66 11.06
CA PRO A 227 1.21 -16.98 10.74
C PRO A 227 1.57 -17.09 9.26
N GLY A 228 1.95 -15.97 8.65
CA GLY A 228 2.29 -15.88 7.23
C GLY A 228 1.10 -15.81 6.28
N CYS A 229 -0.12 -15.65 6.79
CA CYS A 229 -1.28 -15.47 5.90
C CYS A 229 -1.31 -14.10 5.20
N GLY A 230 -0.53 -13.12 5.67
CA GLY A 230 -0.60 -11.78 5.14
C GLY A 230 -1.99 -11.14 5.29
N CYS A 231 -2.77 -11.56 6.29
CA CYS A 231 -4.17 -11.20 6.44
C CYS A 231 -4.40 -10.23 7.60
N THR A 232 -3.70 -9.11 7.57
CA THR A 232 -3.64 -8.13 8.66
C THR A 232 -3.81 -6.71 8.14
N GLY A 233 -4.36 -5.86 9.00
CA GLY A 233 -4.22 -4.41 8.85
C GLY A 233 -5.43 -3.60 8.44
N GLY A 234 -5.13 -2.39 7.99
CA GLY A 234 -6.13 -1.41 7.58
C GLY A 234 -6.71 -1.69 6.20
N ILE A 235 -5.85 -1.74 5.18
CA ILE A 235 -6.26 -2.00 3.78
C ILE A 235 -5.33 -3.03 3.15
N LYS A 236 -5.91 -3.98 2.42
CA LYS A 236 -5.21 -4.95 1.58
C LYS A 236 -5.59 -4.73 0.11
N PHE A 237 -4.59 -4.75 -0.78
CA PHE A 237 -4.78 -4.65 -2.22
C PHE A 237 -4.11 -5.85 -2.91
N TRP A 238 -4.83 -6.49 -3.84
CA TRP A 238 -4.34 -7.59 -4.64
C TRP A 238 -4.73 -7.41 -6.09
N ALA A 239 -3.77 -7.44 -7.00
CA ALA A 239 -3.97 -7.29 -8.43
C ALA A 239 -4.78 -6.02 -8.81
N VAL A 240 -4.48 -4.90 -8.16
CA VAL A 240 -5.13 -3.61 -8.42
C VAL A 240 -4.29 -2.80 -9.41
N ASP A 241 -4.94 -2.19 -10.39
CA ASP A 241 -4.35 -1.39 -11.45
C ASP A 241 -4.95 0.02 -11.44
N GLY A 242 -4.13 1.04 -11.13
CA GLY A 242 -4.58 2.41 -11.02
C GLY A 242 -5.40 2.66 -9.75
N ALA A 243 -4.74 2.71 -8.58
CA ALA A 243 -5.38 3.11 -7.33
C ALA A 243 -4.94 4.50 -6.88
N ASP A 244 -5.92 5.33 -6.50
CA ASP A 244 -5.69 6.61 -5.82
C ASP A 244 -6.07 6.46 -4.34
N VAL A 245 -5.05 6.46 -3.47
CA VAL A 245 -5.19 6.34 -2.01
C VAL A 245 -4.70 7.64 -1.38
N ARG A 246 -5.63 8.54 -1.01
CA ARG A 246 -5.25 9.88 -0.62
C ARG A 246 -6.05 10.47 0.54
N GLY A 247 -5.39 11.29 1.36
CA GLY A 247 -6.02 12.02 2.45
C GLY A 247 -6.67 11.14 3.50
N ASN A 248 -6.28 9.85 3.62
CA ASN A 248 -6.83 8.94 4.60
C ASN A 248 -6.06 9.03 5.93
N TRP A 249 -6.76 8.77 7.03
CA TRP A 249 -6.15 8.52 8.32
C TRP A 249 -6.24 7.03 8.65
N VAL A 250 -5.12 6.32 8.52
CA VAL A 250 -5.02 4.87 8.75
C VAL A 250 -4.21 4.64 10.02
N HIS A 251 -4.87 4.29 11.11
CA HIS A 251 -4.19 4.28 12.40
C HIS A 251 -4.67 3.18 13.33
N SER A 252 -3.81 2.84 14.30
CA SER A 252 -4.12 1.91 15.40
C SER A 252 -4.67 0.56 14.92
N ASN A 253 -4.35 0.13 13.69
CA ASN A 253 -4.75 -1.18 13.19
C ASN A 253 -3.78 -2.26 13.70
N ARG A 254 -4.29 -3.45 14.00
CA ARG A 254 -3.47 -4.61 14.35
C ARG A 254 -2.80 -5.17 13.11
N GLY A 255 -1.55 -4.79 12.88
CA GLY A 255 -0.75 -5.15 11.73
C GLY A 255 -0.47 -3.98 10.80
N THR A 256 -0.37 -4.24 9.50
CA THR A 256 0.02 -3.25 8.50
C THR A 256 -1.07 -2.23 8.22
N GLY A 257 -0.71 -0.96 8.04
CA GLY A 257 -1.66 0.09 7.66
C GLY A 257 -2.19 -0.10 6.24
N LEU A 258 -1.32 0.01 5.25
CA LEU A 258 -1.61 -0.20 3.82
C LEU A 258 -0.73 -1.32 3.28
N TRP A 259 -1.33 -2.34 2.68
CA TRP A 259 -0.58 -3.42 2.05
C TRP A 259 -1.01 -3.65 0.61
N ALA A 260 -0.22 -3.15 -0.33
CA ALA A 260 -0.31 -3.54 -1.73
C ALA A 260 0.53 -4.80 -1.92
N ASP A 261 -0.13 -5.95 -1.99
CA ASP A 261 0.48 -7.27 -2.12
C ASP A 261 0.82 -7.57 -3.59
N THR A 262 0.34 -8.62 -4.18
CA THR A 262 0.79 -9.13 -5.48
C THR A 262 0.20 -8.38 -6.67
N ASN A 263 1.05 -8.12 -7.68
CA ASN A 263 0.67 -7.62 -9.02
C ASN A 263 -0.15 -6.32 -9.03
N ASN A 264 0.06 -5.44 -8.06
CA ASN A 264 -0.46 -4.09 -8.14
C ASN A 264 0.39 -3.24 -9.11
N ASN A 265 -0.22 -2.21 -9.67
CA ASN A 265 0.43 -1.29 -10.60
C ASN A 265 -0.23 0.08 -10.57
N ASP A 266 0.53 1.14 -10.86
CA ASP A 266 0.04 2.51 -11.01
C ASP A 266 -0.67 3.08 -9.78
N PHE A 267 -0.05 2.93 -8.60
CA PHE A 267 -0.58 3.49 -7.36
C PHE A 267 -0.16 4.95 -7.15
N LEU A 268 -1.11 5.77 -6.69
CA LEU A 268 -0.86 7.06 -6.08
C LEU A 268 -1.24 6.98 -4.61
N ILE A 269 -0.25 7.08 -3.72
CA ILE A 269 -0.43 7.09 -2.27
C ILE A 269 0.04 8.47 -1.77
N GLU A 270 -0.91 9.39 -1.56
CA GLU A 270 -0.54 10.76 -1.25
C GLU A 270 -1.33 11.38 -0.10
N ASP A 271 -0.68 12.26 0.64
CA ASP A 271 -1.28 13.08 1.70
C ASP A 271 -2.04 12.26 2.77
N ASN A 272 -1.67 10.98 2.97
CA ASN A 272 -2.23 10.16 4.03
C ASN A 272 -1.50 10.39 5.35
N VAL A 273 -2.20 10.18 6.47
CA VAL A 273 -1.60 10.01 7.79
C VAL A 273 -1.67 8.54 8.16
N LEU A 274 -0.50 7.90 8.26
CA LEU A 274 -0.35 6.50 8.67
C LEU A 274 0.27 6.51 10.08
N GLU A 275 -0.51 6.10 11.10
CA GLU A 275 -0.12 6.36 12.48
C GLU A 275 -0.39 5.17 13.39
N ASP A 276 0.59 4.85 14.26
CA ASP A 276 0.45 3.88 15.35
C ASP A 276 -0.17 2.52 14.93
N ASN A 277 0.10 2.06 13.70
CA ASN A 277 -0.22 0.70 13.31
C ASN A 277 0.80 -0.28 13.90
N ASP A 278 0.36 -1.45 14.36
CA ASP A 278 1.20 -2.45 15.03
C ASP A 278 2.39 -2.91 14.16
N GLY A 279 2.14 -3.04 12.86
CA GLY A 279 3.13 -3.40 11.83
C GLY A 279 3.52 -2.22 10.94
N ALA A 280 4.03 -2.53 9.75
CA ALA A 280 4.44 -1.53 8.78
C ALA A 280 3.33 -0.53 8.47
N ALA A 281 3.69 0.74 8.26
CA ALA A 281 2.73 1.74 7.78
C ALA A 281 2.29 1.40 6.36
N LEU A 282 3.25 1.03 5.51
CA LEU A 282 3.05 0.71 4.10
C LEU A 282 3.93 -0.47 3.68
N ILE A 283 3.32 -1.47 3.06
CA ILE A 283 3.99 -2.52 2.30
C ILE A 283 3.58 -2.40 0.84
N TYR A 284 4.56 -2.40 -0.05
CA TYR A 284 4.39 -2.50 -1.50
C TYR A 284 5.20 -3.70 -1.98
N GLU A 285 4.51 -4.80 -2.29
CA GLU A 285 5.11 -6.12 -2.46
C GLU A 285 4.77 -6.71 -3.82
N THR A 286 5.75 -7.33 -4.48
CA THR A 286 5.63 -7.98 -5.79
C THR A 286 4.76 -7.18 -6.77
N SER A 287 5.03 -5.88 -6.87
CA SER A 287 4.19 -4.91 -7.56
C SER A 287 5.04 -3.92 -8.38
N TYR A 288 4.41 -3.10 -9.21
CA TYR A 288 5.08 -2.17 -10.11
C TYR A 288 4.59 -0.74 -9.96
N ASN A 289 5.42 0.21 -10.31
CA ASN A 289 5.11 1.62 -10.57
C ASN A 289 4.19 2.27 -9.54
N ALA A 290 4.73 3.14 -8.72
CA ALA A 290 3.97 3.85 -7.70
C ALA A 290 4.53 5.23 -7.42
N VAL A 291 3.66 6.16 -7.05
CA VAL A 291 4.00 7.45 -6.48
C VAL A 291 3.54 7.47 -5.01
N ILE A 292 4.47 7.60 -4.08
CA ILE A 292 4.24 7.64 -2.62
C ILE A 292 4.76 8.97 -2.11
N ARG A 293 3.87 9.93 -1.88
CA ARG A 293 4.30 11.30 -1.59
C ARG A 293 3.43 12.04 -0.57
N GLY A 294 4.02 13.03 0.10
CA GLY A 294 3.30 13.93 1.00
C GLY A 294 2.69 13.25 2.23
N ASN A 295 3.01 11.98 2.48
CA ASN A 295 2.43 11.25 3.59
C ASN A 295 3.12 11.61 4.92
N THR A 296 2.33 11.66 6.00
CA THR A 296 2.83 11.70 7.37
C THR A 296 2.76 10.30 7.96
N ILE A 297 3.92 9.74 8.31
CA ILE A 297 4.07 8.36 8.77
C ILE A 297 4.72 8.40 10.14
N ARG A 298 3.98 8.09 11.21
CA ARG A 298 4.50 8.23 12.57
C ARG A 298 4.08 7.10 13.51
N GLY A 299 4.98 6.71 14.39
CA GLY A 299 4.68 5.77 15.46
C GLY A 299 4.39 4.32 15.02
N ASN A 300 4.54 3.98 13.74
CA ASN A 300 4.22 2.66 13.23
C ASN A 300 5.30 1.62 13.54
N ASN A 301 4.93 0.36 13.41
CA ASN A 301 5.79 -0.82 13.47
C ASN A 301 6.46 -1.06 14.83
N LYS A 302 6.06 -0.37 15.87
CA LYS A 302 6.66 -0.51 17.21
C LYS A 302 6.37 -1.87 17.83
N VAL A 303 5.20 -2.44 17.60
CA VAL A 303 4.78 -3.73 18.17
C VAL A 303 5.52 -4.87 17.46
N GLU A 304 5.46 -4.94 16.15
CA GLU A 304 6.12 -6.01 15.39
C GLU A 304 7.64 -5.87 15.45
N GLY A 305 8.18 -4.65 15.34
CA GLY A 305 9.62 -4.40 15.44
C GLY A 305 10.20 -4.88 16.77
N ARG A 306 9.52 -4.60 17.89
CA ARG A 306 9.94 -5.11 19.20
C ARG A 306 9.90 -6.63 19.27
N ARG A 307 8.86 -7.26 18.73
CA ARG A 307 8.77 -8.73 18.67
C ARG A 307 9.92 -9.37 17.89
N TYR A 308 10.32 -8.75 16.78
CA TYR A 308 11.49 -9.20 16.01
C TYR A 308 12.78 -9.07 16.84
N ALA A 309 12.99 -7.92 17.46
CA ALA A 309 14.15 -7.70 18.32
C ALA A 309 14.19 -8.68 19.51
N ASP A 310 13.07 -8.93 20.17
CA ASP A 310 12.96 -9.84 21.31
C ASP A 310 13.27 -11.31 20.94
N ARG A 311 13.05 -11.69 19.69
CA ARG A 311 13.42 -13.01 19.15
C ARG A 311 14.87 -13.09 18.70
N GLY A 312 15.63 -12.00 18.76
CA GLY A 312 16.99 -11.92 18.25
C GLY A 312 17.07 -11.86 16.73
N ASP A 313 15.98 -11.52 16.06
CA ASP A 313 15.94 -11.38 14.61
C ASP A 313 16.64 -10.07 14.21
N SER A 314 17.56 -10.15 13.25
CA SER A 314 18.34 -9.02 12.78
C SER A 314 17.80 -8.38 11.51
N PHE A 315 16.72 -8.92 10.92
CA PHE A 315 16.09 -8.35 9.74
C PHE A 315 15.62 -6.91 10.03
N PRO A 316 15.96 -5.92 9.20
CA PRO A 316 15.55 -4.53 9.39
C PRO A 316 14.07 -4.36 9.00
N LEU A 317 13.18 -4.79 9.88
CA LEU A 317 11.74 -4.71 9.68
C LEU A 317 11.29 -3.26 9.48
N ALA A 318 10.82 -2.95 8.28
CA ALA A 318 10.62 -1.59 7.84
C ALA A 318 9.25 -1.01 8.18
N THR A 319 9.21 0.30 8.36
CA THR A 319 7.95 1.07 8.39
C THR A 319 7.37 1.25 7.00
N VAL A 320 8.23 1.48 6.00
CA VAL A 320 7.87 1.42 4.58
C VAL A 320 8.68 0.30 3.93
N TYR A 321 7.99 -0.73 3.47
CA TYR A 321 8.61 -1.93 2.95
C TYR A 321 8.29 -2.11 1.46
N LEU A 322 9.33 -2.03 0.64
CA LEU A 322 9.26 -2.24 -0.81
C LEU A 322 9.93 -3.57 -1.12
N SER A 323 9.12 -4.62 -1.27
CA SER A 323 9.58 -6.00 -1.38
C SER A 323 9.35 -6.51 -2.79
N GLU A 324 10.42 -6.92 -3.48
CA GLU A 324 10.38 -7.35 -4.88
C GLU A 324 9.51 -6.47 -5.77
N SER A 325 9.60 -5.16 -5.56
CA SER A 325 8.75 -4.17 -6.23
C SER A 325 9.59 -3.07 -6.86
N GLY A 326 9.23 -2.69 -8.06
CA GLY A 326 10.03 -1.70 -8.78
C GLY A 326 9.33 -1.00 -9.93
N GLY A 327 10.04 -0.04 -10.51
CA GLY A 327 9.64 0.60 -11.74
C GLY A 327 9.76 -0.35 -12.93
N GLU A 328 8.68 -0.47 -13.73
CA GLU A 328 8.66 -1.30 -14.92
C GLU A 328 8.03 -0.52 -16.09
N PRO A 329 8.86 0.01 -17.02
CA PRO A 329 8.38 0.86 -18.11
C PRO A 329 7.52 0.13 -19.15
N ARG A 330 7.53 -1.20 -19.16
CA ARG A 330 6.72 -2.01 -20.09
C ARG A 330 5.30 -2.23 -19.57
N VAL A 331 5.02 -1.90 -18.32
CA VAL A 331 3.68 -1.92 -17.74
C VAL A 331 3.15 -0.49 -17.73
N HIS A 332 2.01 -0.26 -18.37
CA HIS A 332 1.42 1.08 -18.48
C HIS A 332 1.04 1.64 -17.11
N ALA A 333 1.54 2.85 -16.80
CA ALA A 333 1.27 3.55 -15.55
C ALA A 333 1.59 5.05 -15.70
N ARG A 334 1.22 5.87 -14.69
CA ARG A 334 1.57 7.32 -14.59
C ARG A 334 3.06 7.59 -14.44
N THR A 335 3.81 6.60 -13.96
CA THR A 335 5.28 6.66 -13.82
C THR A 335 5.87 5.30 -14.20
N ASP A 336 7.15 5.27 -14.58
CA ASP A 336 7.90 4.05 -14.85
C ASP A 336 8.86 3.68 -13.70
N LYS A 337 8.59 4.22 -12.49
CA LYS A 337 9.40 4.09 -11.28
C LYS A 337 8.52 3.78 -10.07
N ILE A 338 9.17 3.50 -8.95
CA ILE A 338 8.59 3.75 -7.62
C ILE A 338 9.25 4.99 -7.06
N GLU A 339 8.46 6.04 -6.86
CA GLU A 339 8.92 7.33 -6.34
C GLU A 339 8.39 7.53 -4.93
N VAL A 340 9.29 7.69 -3.96
CA VAL A 340 8.96 7.94 -2.55
C VAL A 340 9.53 9.29 -2.17
N TYR A 341 8.68 10.32 -2.09
CA TYR A 341 9.19 11.67 -1.87
C TYR A 341 8.26 12.61 -1.09
N ARG A 342 8.84 13.61 -0.47
CA ARG A 342 8.15 14.59 0.37
C ARG A 342 7.30 13.96 1.48
N ASN A 343 7.70 12.77 1.96
CA ASN A 343 7.07 12.15 3.11
C ASN A 343 7.81 12.55 4.39
N VAL A 344 7.08 12.58 5.50
CA VAL A 344 7.65 12.75 6.84
C VAL A 344 7.49 11.43 7.58
N LEU A 345 8.62 10.80 7.92
CA LEU A 345 8.66 9.59 8.74
C LEU A 345 9.18 9.96 10.13
N GLU A 346 8.33 9.85 11.16
CA GLU A 346 8.66 10.30 12.50
C GLU A 346 8.45 9.22 13.56
N ASN A 347 9.50 8.89 14.31
CA ASN A 347 9.46 8.00 15.48
C ASN A 347 8.78 6.65 15.21
N ASN A 348 9.01 6.12 14.02
CA ASN A 348 8.63 4.77 13.65
C ASN A 348 9.71 3.76 14.07
N TRP A 349 9.37 2.49 14.11
CA TRP A 349 10.39 1.44 14.17
C TRP A 349 11.01 1.25 12.80
N SER A 350 12.27 1.70 12.64
CA SER A 350 12.97 1.63 11.36
C SER A 350 12.40 2.59 10.29
N GLY A 351 13.08 2.66 9.16
CA GLY A 351 12.75 3.55 8.04
C GLY A 351 12.19 2.81 6.83
N ILE A 352 12.88 2.93 5.70
CA ILE A 352 12.53 2.28 4.44
C ILE A 352 13.46 1.10 4.19
N THR A 353 12.91 -0.07 3.88
CA THR A 353 13.66 -1.24 3.41
C THR A 353 13.25 -1.58 1.98
N LEU A 354 14.24 -1.65 1.10
CA LEU A 354 14.13 -2.32 -0.19
C LEU A 354 14.62 -3.76 -0.03
N TRP A 355 13.85 -4.72 -0.50
CA TRP A 355 14.26 -6.11 -0.45
C TRP A 355 13.91 -6.84 -1.75
N GLU A 356 14.79 -7.73 -2.16
CA GLU A 356 14.53 -8.61 -3.28
C GLU A 356 14.95 -10.03 -2.95
N ASN A 357 13.97 -10.92 -2.88
CA ASN A 357 14.21 -12.35 -2.91
C ASN A 357 13.98 -12.86 -4.34
N ALA A 358 15.05 -12.98 -5.11
CA ALA A 358 14.97 -13.43 -6.50
C ALA A 358 14.48 -14.89 -6.62
N ASP A 359 14.44 -15.63 -5.53
CA ASP A 359 13.90 -16.98 -5.49
C ASP A 359 12.36 -17.01 -5.53
N ARG A 360 11.71 -15.89 -5.25
CA ARG A 360 10.24 -15.71 -5.41
C ARG A 360 9.86 -15.40 -6.86
N PHE A 361 10.29 -16.20 -7.78
CA PHE A 361 9.89 -16.10 -9.19
C PHE A 361 8.63 -16.92 -9.49
N CYS A 362 8.01 -16.67 -10.62
CA CYS A 362 6.86 -17.42 -11.12
C CYS A 362 7.12 -18.94 -11.07
N ASN A 363 6.19 -19.70 -10.52
CA ASN A 363 6.28 -21.16 -10.33
C ASN A 363 7.44 -21.66 -9.44
N SER A 364 8.08 -20.78 -8.66
CA SER A 364 9.12 -21.24 -7.72
C SER A 364 8.50 -21.82 -6.44
N PRO A 365 9.23 -22.73 -5.74
CA PRO A 365 8.80 -23.18 -4.42
C PRO A 365 8.72 -22.09 -3.36
N ALA A 366 9.43 -20.97 -3.56
CA ALA A 366 9.40 -19.80 -2.66
C ALA A 366 8.30 -18.79 -3.02
N ASN A 367 7.57 -18.99 -4.13
CA ASN A 367 6.47 -18.09 -4.49
C ASN A 367 5.21 -18.46 -3.71
N THR A 368 4.93 -17.68 -2.67
CA THR A 368 3.75 -17.85 -1.81
C THR A 368 2.51 -17.14 -2.36
N SER A 369 2.63 -16.42 -3.49
CA SER A 369 1.57 -15.62 -4.11
C SER A 369 0.60 -16.48 -4.95
N SER A 370 0.13 -17.60 -4.42
CA SER A 370 -0.88 -18.47 -5.03
C SER A 370 -0.56 -18.91 -6.48
N GLY A 371 0.74 -18.98 -6.83
CA GLY A 371 1.19 -19.35 -8.17
C GLY A 371 1.14 -18.19 -9.18
N ASP A 372 0.83 -16.99 -8.77
CA ASP A 372 0.82 -15.82 -9.65
C ASP A 372 2.20 -15.56 -10.26
N CYS A 373 2.18 -15.10 -11.50
CA CYS A 373 3.35 -14.65 -12.22
C CYS A 373 3.33 -13.14 -12.42
N THR A 374 4.47 -12.58 -12.76
CA THR A 374 4.59 -11.13 -12.99
C THR A 374 3.66 -10.68 -14.13
N LEU A 375 3.33 -9.39 -14.19
CA LEU A 375 2.52 -8.82 -15.27
C LEU A 375 3.20 -8.91 -16.66
N LEU A 376 4.47 -9.27 -16.72
CA LEU A 376 5.25 -9.41 -17.97
C LEU A 376 5.13 -10.81 -18.57
N VAL A 377 4.73 -11.80 -17.80
CA VAL A 377 4.72 -13.21 -18.24
C VAL A 377 3.31 -13.65 -18.61
N LYS A 378 3.07 -13.82 -19.88
CA LYS A 378 1.77 -14.31 -20.40
C LYS A 378 1.59 -15.84 -20.28
N LYS A 379 2.69 -16.60 -20.33
CA LYS A 379 2.68 -18.06 -20.27
C LYS A 379 3.57 -18.51 -19.11
N THR A 380 2.95 -18.86 -18.01
CA THR A 380 3.63 -19.27 -16.77
C THR A 380 4.58 -20.45 -16.96
N ALA A 381 4.22 -21.40 -17.84
CA ALA A 381 5.05 -22.55 -18.17
C ALA A 381 6.46 -22.20 -18.71
N GLY A 382 6.65 -20.98 -19.22
CA GLY A 382 7.98 -20.48 -19.62
C GLY A 382 8.93 -20.23 -18.46
N CYS A 383 8.40 -20.04 -17.26
CA CYS A 383 9.17 -19.79 -16.04
C CYS A 383 9.68 -21.06 -15.37
N THR A 384 9.79 -22.16 -16.08
CA THR A 384 10.42 -23.40 -15.62
C THR A 384 11.75 -23.63 -16.32
N ARG A 385 12.64 -24.43 -15.72
CA ARG A 385 13.89 -24.81 -16.42
C ARG A 385 13.56 -25.67 -17.65
N PRO A 386 14.26 -25.50 -18.80
CA PRO A 386 15.39 -24.58 -19.04
C PRO A 386 14.98 -23.17 -19.47
N GLY A 387 13.68 -22.87 -19.63
CA GLY A 387 13.20 -21.60 -20.19
C GLY A 387 13.64 -20.37 -19.39
N ILE A 388 13.46 -20.43 -18.07
CA ILE A 388 13.78 -19.30 -17.17
C ILE A 388 15.25 -18.88 -17.15
N THR A 389 16.18 -19.74 -17.63
CA THR A 389 17.60 -19.38 -17.67
C THR A 389 17.97 -18.49 -18.86
N LYS A 390 17.02 -18.18 -19.75
CA LYS A 390 17.24 -17.43 -20.99
C LYS A 390 16.47 -16.11 -20.95
N ALA A 391 17.05 -15.09 -21.61
CA ALA A 391 16.33 -13.84 -21.84
C ALA A 391 15.12 -14.04 -22.78
N PRO A 392 14.03 -13.32 -22.62
CA PRO A 392 13.78 -12.33 -21.55
C PRO A 392 13.30 -12.96 -20.22
N LEU A 393 12.98 -14.25 -20.19
CA LEU A 393 12.34 -14.92 -19.05
C LEU A 393 13.18 -14.89 -17.77
N TYR A 394 14.51 -14.90 -17.87
CA TYR A 394 15.40 -14.72 -16.72
C TYR A 394 15.13 -13.43 -15.95
N ALA A 395 14.78 -12.36 -16.65
CA ALA A 395 14.41 -11.09 -16.04
C ALA A 395 12.91 -10.97 -15.73
N ASP A 396 12.04 -11.56 -16.56
CA ASP A 396 10.60 -11.31 -16.53
C ASP A 396 9.83 -12.26 -15.63
N CYS A 397 10.38 -13.43 -15.31
CA CYS A 397 9.73 -14.40 -14.41
C CYS A 397 9.77 -14.01 -12.92
N ARG A 398 10.49 -12.98 -12.54
CA ARG A 398 10.58 -12.50 -11.16
C ARG A 398 10.23 -11.03 -11.05
N TRP A 399 9.69 -10.64 -9.92
CA TRP A 399 9.59 -9.22 -9.55
C TRP A 399 10.97 -8.73 -9.11
N LYS A 400 11.28 -7.47 -9.40
CA LYS A 400 12.59 -6.90 -9.11
C LYS A 400 12.45 -5.58 -8.38
N THR A 401 13.25 -5.38 -7.36
CA THR A 401 13.39 -4.09 -6.72
C THR A 401 14.34 -3.22 -7.55
N GLN A 402 13.77 -2.48 -8.49
CA GLN A 402 14.51 -1.67 -9.47
C GLN A 402 13.86 -0.31 -9.69
N ARG A 403 14.65 0.69 -10.11
CA ARG A 403 14.16 2.03 -10.43
C ARG A 403 13.32 2.64 -9.31
N VAL A 404 13.77 2.45 -8.06
CA VAL A 404 13.16 3.04 -6.87
C VAL A 404 13.93 4.32 -6.55
N GLU A 405 13.21 5.45 -6.46
CA GLU A 405 13.78 6.75 -6.09
C GLU A 405 13.20 7.22 -4.76
N ILE A 406 14.06 7.46 -3.79
CA ILE A 406 13.70 7.89 -2.43
C ILE A 406 14.35 9.25 -2.19
N HIS A 407 13.55 10.32 -2.25
CA HIS A 407 14.12 11.66 -2.25
C HIS A 407 13.22 12.71 -1.58
N ASP A 408 13.82 13.80 -1.15
CA ASP A 408 13.13 14.92 -0.53
C ASP A 408 12.23 14.50 0.67
N ASN A 409 12.57 13.38 1.34
CA ASN A 409 11.87 12.92 2.53
C ASN A 409 12.56 13.44 3.79
N ARG A 410 11.79 13.51 4.87
CA ARG A 410 12.28 13.83 6.20
C ARG A 410 12.13 12.62 7.12
N PHE A 411 13.26 12.13 7.64
CA PHE A 411 13.34 11.00 8.56
C PHE A 411 13.75 11.49 9.95
N VAL A 412 12.88 11.32 10.94
CA VAL A 412 13.11 11.75 12.32
C VAL A 412 13.03 10.55 13.24
N LEU A 413 14.06 10.31 14.03
CA LEU A 413 14.12 9.20 14.97
C LEU A 413 14.60 9.66 16.35
N ASP A 414 13.76 9.43 17.34
CA ASP A 414 14.10 9.41 18.74
C ASP A 414 13.94 8.00 19.28
N LYS A 415 15.06 7.32 19.55
CA LYS A 415 15.04 5.94 20.08
C LYS A 415 14.28 5.82 21.40
N ALA A 416 14.34 6.85 22.26
CA ALA A 416 13.60 6.85 23.52
C ALA A 416 12.08 6.94 23.30
N ALA A 417 11.63 7.80 22.37
CA ALA A 417 10.22 7.91 22.01
C ALA A 417 9.68 6.63 21.34
N VAL A 418 10.52 5.92 20.58
CA VAL A 418 10.15 4.60 20.00
C VAL A 418 10.19 3.50 21.06
N GLY A 419 10.95 3.69 22.13
CA GLY A 419 11.19 2.67 23.16
C GLY A 419 12.09 1.54 22.65
N CYS A 420 13.14 1.88 21.89
CA CYS A 420 14.08 0.91 21.35
C CYS A 420 15.52 1.26 21.62
N THR A 421 16.36 0.24 21.72
CA THR A 421 17.82 0.38 21.87
C THR A 421 18.56 0.01 20.59
N THR A 422 18.06 -0.95 19.85
CA THR A 422 18.67 -1.50 18.64
C THR A 422 17.64 -1.75 17.55
N LEU A 423 18.07 -1.86 16.29
CA LEU A 423 17.31 -2.25 15.11
C LEU A 423 16.25 -1.26 14.59
N CYS A 424 15.88 -0.24 15.36
CA CYS A 424 14.86 0.74 14.97
C CYS A 424 15.42 1.94 14.18
N ASP A 425 16.70 1.97 13.90
CA ASP A 425 17.40 3.06 13.24
C ASP A 425 17.87 2.73 11.82
N ARG A 426 17.25 1.73 11.19
CA ARG A 426 17.77 1.16 9.96
C ARG A 426 17.01 1.62 8.72
N MET A 427 17.79 2.01 7.70
CA MET A 427 17.41 2.01 6.29
C MET A 427 18.09 0.83 5.63
N ALA A 428 17.45 0.15 4.66
CA ALA A 428 18.07 -1.05 4.13
C ALA A 428 17.86 -1.24 2.63
N VAL A 429 18.86 -1.88 2.00
CA VAL A 429 18.84 -2.42 0.64
C VAL A 429 19.39 -3.83 0.68
N LEU A 430 18.50 -4.80 0.65
CA LEU A 430 18.82 -6.21 0.88
C LEU A 430 18.50 -7.08 -0.32
N ALA A 431 19.21 -8.20 -0.47
CA ALA A 431 18.98 -9.16 -1.55
C ALA A 431 19.12 -10.59 -1.05
N ASN A 432 18.17 -11.44 -1.37
CA ASN A 432 18.15 -12.88 -1.12
C ASN A 432 18.59 -13.30 0.29
N TYR A 433 18.17 -12.55 1.28
CA TYR A 433 18.58 -12.77 2.65
C TYR A 433 18.35 -14.22 3.13
N GLY A 434 19.44 -14.92 3.47
CA GLY A 434 19.40 -16.27 4.00
C GLY A 434 18.96 -17.37 3.03
N THR A 435 18.89 -17.11 1.73
CA THR A 435 18.45 -18.05 0.68
C THR A 435 19.59 -18.41 -0.28
N TYR A 436 19.39 -18.54 -1.54
CA TYR A 436 20.23 -19.10 -2.61
C TYR A 436 20.13 -20.63 -2.72
N PRO A 437 18.91 -21.19 -2.83
CA PRO A 437 18.72 -22.62 -2.96
C PRO A 437 19.20 -23.14 -4.32
N ASP A 438 19.68 -24.38 -4.37
CA ASP A 438 20.25 -25.01 -5.57
C ASP A 438 19.27 -25.04 -6.77
N TRP A 439 17.97 -25.06 -6.51
CA TRP A 439 16.96 -25.05 -7.56
C TRP A 439 16.76 -23.66 -8.19
N SER A 440 17.21 -22.56 -7.56
CA SER A 440 17.06 -21.21 -8.09
C SER A 440 18.08 -20.95 -9.21
N PRO A 441 17.67 -20.31 -10.32
CA PRO A 441 18.60 -19.83 -11.34
C PRO A 441 19.33 -18.55 -10.94
N TYR A 442 18.92 -17.90 -9.86
CA TYR A 442 19.40 -16.59 -9.41
C TYR A 442 20.39 -16.77 -8.27
N GLN A 443 21.66 -17.00 -8.62
CA GLN A 443 22.72 -17.31 -7.66
C GLN A 443 23.77 -16.22 -7.59
N GLY A 444 24.37 -16.08 -6.38
CA GLY A 444 25.59 -15.31 -6.14
C GLY A 444 25.44 -13.80 -6.31
N ASP A 445 26.56 -13.14 -6.50
CA ASP A 445 26.72 -11.68 -6.54
C ASP A 445 25.88 -11.00 -7.63
N GLY A 446 25.47 -11.73 -8.66
CA GLY A 446 24.65 -11.22 -9.74
C GLY A 446 23.31 -10.61 -9.23
N VAL A 447 22.72 -11.17 -8.17
CA VAL A 447 21.52 -10.63 -7.54
C VAL A 447 21.86 -9.67 -6.41
N ALA A 448 22.74 -10.07 -5.49
CA ALA A 448 23.11 -9.27 -4.33
C ALA A 448 23.69 -7.90 -4.72
N ASP A 449 24.58 -7.86 -5.70
CA ASP A 449 25.12 -6.62 -6.23
C ASP A 449 24.15 -5.85 -7.13
N ALA A 450 23.25 -6.55 -7.82
CA ALA A 450 22.35 -5.90 -8.76
C ALA A 450 21.37 -4.97 -8.04
N ILE A 451 20.69 -5.43 -7.00
CA ILE A 451 19.74 -4.60 -6.25
C ILE A 451 20.42 -3.39 -5.62
N THR A 452 21.61 -3.56 -5.08
CA THR A 452 22.32 -2.49 -4.37
C THR A 452 22.96 -1.50 -5.33
N LEU A 453 23.53 -1.95 -6.45
CA LEU A 453 24.46 -1.16 -7.26
C LEU A 453 24.01 -0.98 -8.72
N LYS A 454 23.14 -1.84 -9.27
CA LYS A 454 22.90 -1.92 -10.72
C LYS A 454 21.42 -1.83 -11.14
N GLN A 455 20.48 -1.90 -10.21
CA GLN A 455 19.04 -1.84 -10.51
C GLN A 455 18.45 -0.42 -10.46
N GLY A 456 19.30 0.60 -10.34
CA GLY A 456 18.90 2.00 -10.43
C GLY A 456 18.13 2.52 -9.22
N ASN A 457 18.28 1.86 -8.08
CA ASN A 457 17.71 2.32 -6.82
C ASN A 457 18.56 3.47 -6.26
N ARG A 458 17.92 4.60 -5.90
CA ARG A 458 18.63 5.81 -5.50
C ARG A 458 17.97 6.52 -4.34
N TRP A 459 18.82 7.00 -3.40
CA TRP A 459 18.46 7.97 -2.37
C TRP A 459 19.15 9.31 -2.68
N TYR A 460 18.44 10.42 -2.50
CA TYR A 460 19.03 11.75 -2.65
C TYR A 460 18.15 12.84 -2.03
N HIS A 461 18.73 13.97 -1.67
CA HIS A 461 18.04 15.14 -1.11
C HIS A 461 17.13 14.85 0.08
N ASN A 462 17.44 13.84 0.89
CA ASN A 462 16.70 13.52 2.10
C ASN A 462 17.24 14.28 3.31
N GLU A 463 16.39 14.47 4.31
CA GLU A 463 16.76 15.02 5.60
C GLU A 463 16.67 13.93 6.68
N TYR A 464 17.78 13.68 7.36
CA TYR A 464 17.88 12.71 8.45
C TYR A 464 18.14 13.43 9.77
N ALA A 465 17.26 13.26 10.74
CA ALA A 465 17.42 13.70 12.12
C ALA A 465 17.38 12.48 13.04
N GLY A 466 18.49 12.23 13.76
CA GLY A 466 18.65 11.06 14.62
C GLY A 466 19.73 10.09 14.17
N PRO A 467 19.93 8.97 14.88
CA PRO A 467 21.06 8.05 14.73
C PRO A 467 20.80 7.00 13.62
N TRP A 468 20.53 7.43 12.41
CA TRP A 468 20.24 6.53 11.28
C TRP A 468 21.47 5.76 10.82
N THR A 469 21.26 4.47 10.51
CA THR A 469 22.23 3.55 9.91
C THR A 469 21.68 2.92 8.64
N PHE A 470 22.57 2.41 7.79
CA PHE A 470 22.21 1.85 6.48
C PHE A 470 22.68 0.40 6.40
N VAL A 471 21.79 -0.50 6.05
CA VAL A 471 22.08 -1.93 5.95
C VAL A 471 22.02 -2.34 4.49
N VAL A 472 23.06 -3.01 4.00
CA VAL A 472 23.17 -3.40 2.59
C VAL A 472 23.53 -4.88 2.46
N HIS A 473 23.05 -5.51 1.39
CA HIS A 473 23.19 -6.92 1.04
C HIS A 473 22.52 -7.87 2.03
N ASP A 474 22.95 -7.85 3.28
CA ASP A 474 22.41 -8.67 4.36
C ASP A 474 22.46 -7.87 5.68
N PRO A 475 21.74 -8.31 6.73
CA PRO A 475 21.67 -7.57 8.01
C PRO A 475 22.99 -7.44 8.76
N SER A 476 24.04 -8.18 8.41
CA SER A 476 25.33 -8.09 9.05
C SER A 476 26.15 -6.90 8.57
N ARG A 477 25.82 -6.35 7.41
CA ARG A 477 26.58 -5.25 6.79
C ARG A 477 25.93 -3.90 7.03
N THR A 478 26.22 -3.31 8.17
CA THR A 478 25.73 -1.99 8.55
C THR A 478 26.76 -0.91 8.20
N LEU A 479 26.32 0.17 7.61
CA LEU A 479 27.09 1.33 7.21
C LEU A 479 26.66 2.56 8.00
N ASP A 480 27.62 3.44 8.27
CA ASP A 480 27.31 4.83 8.66
C ASP A 480 26.97 5.70 7.43
N ALA A 481 26.55 6.95 7.68
CA ALA A 481 26.20 7.88 6.61
C ALA A 481 27.38 8.22 5.68
N GLY A 482 28.60 8.21 6.17
CA GLY A 482 29.82 8.47 5.38
C GLY A 482 30.09 7.33 4.40
N GLN A 483 30.02 6.10 4.88
CA GLN A 483 30.19 4.88 4.08
C GLN A 483 29.07 4.76 3.02
N TRP A 484 27.81 5.03 3.40
CA TRP A 484 26.66 5.01 2.51
C TRP A 484 26.77 6.00 1.33
N ARG A 485 27.32 7.18 1.61
CA ARG A 485 27.54 8.24 0.61
C ARG A 485 28.78 8.02 -0.26
N SER A 486 29.67 7.15 0.16
CA SER A 486 30.94 6.85 -0.53
C SER A 486 30.78 5.72 -1.54
N ALA A 487 31.78 5.55 -2.41
CA ALA A 487 31.83 4.39 -3.30
C ALA A 487 31.89 3.09 -2.48
N PRO A 488 31.27 2.00 -2.94
CA PRO A 488 30.58 1.85 -4.22
C PRO A 488 29.11 2.35 -4.22
N TYR A 489 28.52 2.65 -3.04
CA TYR A 489 27.09 2.92 -2.88
C TYR A 489 26.67 4.27 -3.45
N ARG A 490 27.37 5.34 -3.11
CA ARG A 490 27.15 6.72 -3.60
C ARG A 490 25.71 7.18 -3.47
N GLN A 491 25.05 6.83 -2.38
CA GLN A 491 23.67 7.20 -2.11
C GLN A 491 23.60 8.53 -1.35
N ASP A 492 22.39 9.10 -1.25
CA ASP A 492 22.08 10.31 -0.49
C ASP A 492 22.91 11.56 -0.88
N ALA A 493 23.12 11.72 -2.20
CA ALA A 493 23.65 12.97 -2.73
C ALA A 493 22.72 14.14 -2.37
N GLY A 494 23.28 15.24 -1.86
CA GLY A 494 22.51 16.41 -1.43
C GLY A 494 21.69 16.23 -0.15
N SER A 495 21.76 15.06 0.50
CA SER A 495 21.04 14.81 1.76
C SER A 495 21.77 15.39 2.97
N THR A 496 20.99 15.74 4.00
CA THR A 496 21.51 16.28 5.26
C THR A 496 21.33 15.28 6.40
N PHE A 497 22.35 15.23 7.28
CA PHE A 497 22.36 14.37 8.47
C PHE A 497 22.60 15.22 9.69
N ARG A 498 21.66 15.22 10.65
CA ARG A 498 21.78 15.98 11.89
C ARG A 498 21.64 15.04 13.08
N ALA A 499 22.52 15.20 14.06
CA ALA A 499 22.21 14.71 15.39
C ALA A 499 20.93 15.43 15.85
N ARG A 500 20.00 14.73 16.51
CA ARG A 500 18.85 15.42 17.11
C ARG A 500 19.39 16.35 18.19
N GLU A 501 19.10 17.65 18.09
CA GLU A 501 19.34 18.57 19.19
C GLU A 501 18.48 18.09 20.37
N GLY A 502 19.12 17.87 21.50
CA GLY A 502 18.48 17.35 22.70
C GLY A 502 17.35 18.29 23.14
N GLY A 503 16.14 17.74 23.29
CA GLY A 503 15.07 18.38 24.04
C GLY A 503 15.23 18.09 25.53
#